data_25e8cc8f1e4275e67eb7699eb3950d1f
#
_entry.id   25e8cc8f1e4275e67eb7699eb3950d1f
#
_cell.length_a   1.000
_cell.length_b   1.000
_cell.length_c   1.000
_cell.angle_alpha   90.00
_cell.angle_beta   90.00
_cell.angle_gamma   90.00
#
_symmetry.space_group_name_H-M   'P 1'
#
loop_
_entity.id
_entity.type
_entity.pdbx_description
1 polymer ?
#
loop_
_entity_poly.entity_id
_entity_poly.type
_entity_poly.pdbx_seq_one_letter_code
_entity_poly.pdbx_strand_id
1 'polypeptide(L)'
;GFGKVLQAQNYVGVIQTKDGTTIEILPKIKNATTEKSKDILIKMLKTLKNSPFKNLSVANLKSSKIPLFEIFISMFLEELTVLVRNGIKSDYISKEENLKFLKGKLKISEQIKYNTIHKERFFVQYEEFISNRVENRLIKTTLQFLYNKSKLNKNQQRIREFLFVFDEIEISHNIKTDFSKIKLNRQMKDYEQVLLWCKTFLFENSFSPYKGNDIAFALLFDMNLLFESFVYSYLKKSSNFQDIKSQDKTHHLAYENGIGRFRLKPDIVINGGKIIADTKWKILSEDKAYNGVLQDDMYQLYAYGTKYDNCEKIYLIYPFDELIIKNSYNYFKNKELKLDILFFDVYKKEF
;
A
#
# COMPACT_ATOMS: atom_id res chain seq x y z
N GLY A 1 7.49 -38.22 -3.45
CA GLY A 1 6.95 -37.04 -2.80
C GLY A 1 6.79 -35.94 -3.81
N PHE A 2 5.56 -35.53 -4.11
CA PHE A 2 5.31 -34.37 -4.96
C PHE A 2 5.80 -33.13 -4.21
N GLY A 3 6.78 -32.40 -4.75
CA GLY A 3 7.26 -31.14 -4.24
C GLY A 3 6.11 -30.13 -4.21
N LYS A 4 6.05 -29.29 -3.17
CA LYS A 4 5.11 -28.17 -3.10
C LYS A 4 5.42 -27.21 -4.25
N VAL A 5 4.54 -27.14 -5.23
CA VAL A 5 4.64 -26.18 -6.33
C VAL A 5 4.05 -24.86 -5.85
N LEU A 6 4.83 -23.78 -5.86
CA LEU A 6 4.34 -22.42 -5.64
C LEU A 6 3.72 -21.94 -6.96
N GLN A 7 2.40 -21.79 -6.96
CA GLN A 7 1.69 -21.18 -8.08
C GLN A 7 1.45 -19.70 -7.76
N ALA A 8 2.02 -18.83 -8.56
CA ALA A 8 1.74 -17.39 -8.47
C ALA A 8 0.28 -17.11 -8.86
N GLN A 9 -0.51 -16.63 -7.90
CA GLN A 9 -1.91 -16.26 -8.12
C GLN A 9 -2.02 -14.74 -8.12
N ASN A 10 -2.17 -14.11 -9.28
CA ASN A 10 -2.52 -12.70 -9.47
C ASN A 10 -1.76 -11.67 -8.61
N TYR A 11 -0.54 -11.98 -8.18
CA TYR A 11 0.32 -11.06 -7.44
C TYR A 11 1.45 -10.55 -8.31
N VAL A 12 1.79 -9.28 -8.11
CA VAL A 12 2.93 -8.60 -8.74
C VAL A 12 3.78 -7.91 -7.70
N GLY A 13 5.05 -7.67 -8.01
CA GLY A 13 5.97 -7.02 -7.08
C GLY A 13 7.35 -7.65 -7.08
N VAL A 14 7.94 -7.79 -5.89
CA VAL A 14 9.32 -8.25 -5.70
C VAL A 14 9.38 -9.30 -4.61
N ILE A 15 10.13 -10.35 -4.86
CA ILE A 15 10.52 -11.36 -3.87
C ILE A 15 12.06 -11.38 -3.81
N GLN A 16 12.63 -11.40 -2.63
CA GLN A 16 14.04 -11.64 -2.41
C GLN A 16 14.21 -12.92 -1.60
N THR A 17 15.01 -13.85 -2.11
CA THR A 17 15.37 -15.09 -1.47
C THR A 17 16.51 -14.89 -0.45
N LYS A 18 16.77 -15.90 0.41
CA LYS A 18 17.81 -15.81 1.44
C LYS A 18 19.22 -15.67 0.89
N ASP A 19 19.46 -16.22 -0.30
CA ASP A 19 20.73 -16.08 -1.03
C ASP A 19 20.92 -14.70 -1.68
N GLY A 20 19.91 -13.81 -1.54
CA GLY A 20 19.94 -12.45 -2.09
C GLY A 20 19.48 -12.35 -3.56
N THR A 21 18.98 -13.43 -4.15
CA THR A 21 18.38 -13.39 -5.49
C THR A 21 17.08 -12.58 -5.45
N THR A 22 16.90 -11.67 -6.39
CA THR A 22 15.70 -10.84 -6.50
C THR A 22 14.86 -11.27 -7.69
N ILE A 23 13.61 -11.63 -7.45
CA ILE A 23 12.64 -12.04 -8.45
C ILE A 23 11.60 -10.94 -8.59
N GLU A 24 11.44 -10.41 -9.80
CA GLU A 24 10.41 -9.43 -10.15
C GLU A 24 9.22 -10.13 -10.80
N ILE A 25 8.04 -9.92 -10.26
CA ILE A 25 6.78 -10.40 -10.82
C ILE A 25 6.04 -9.19 -11.39
N LEU A 26 5.92 -9.14 -12.71
CA LEU A 26 5.34 -8.01 -13.42
C LEU A 26 3.93 -8.36 -13.95
N PRO A 27 3.07 -7.35 -14.18
CA PRO A 27 1.79 -7.56 -14.81
C PRO A 27 1.93 -8.24 -16.16
N LYS A 28 1.17 -9.30 -16.39
CA LYS A 28 1.11 -9.94 -17.70
C LYS A 28 0.25 -9.08 -18.63
N ILE A 29 0.92 -8.38 -19.55
CA ILE A 29 0.29 -7.54 -20.56
C ILE A 29 0.83 -7.99 -21.91
N LYS A 30 -0.06 -8.27 -22.85
CA LYS A 30 0.31 -8.75 -24.18
C LYS A 30 1.20 -7.71 -24.91
N ASN A 31 2.21 -8.16 -25.62
CA ASN A 31 3.14 -7.35 -26.39
C ASN A 31 3.88 -6.26 -25.58
N ALA A 32 3.87 -6.32 -24.24
CA ALA A 32 4.59 -5.37 -23.42
C ALA A 32 6.05 -5.82 -23.20
N THR A 33 6.97 -4.87 -23.32
CA THR A 33 8.33 -5.07 -22.83
C THR A 33 8.36 -5.05 -21.30
N THR A 34 9.42 -5.60 -20.71
CA THR A 34 9.63 -5.56 -19.26
C THR A 34 9.53 -4.13 -18.70
N GLU A 35 10.10 -3.16 -19.43
CA GLU A 35 10.09 -1.75 -19.05
C GLU A 35 8.66 -1.17 -19.03
N LYS A 36 7.90 -1.46 -20.07
CA LYS A 36 6.49 -1.03 -20.15
C LYS A 36 5.65 -1.65 -19.03
N SER A 37 5.87 -2.93 -18.74
CA SER A 37 5.17 -3.60 -17.64
C SER A 37 5.51 -3.01 -16.27
N LYS A 38 6.78 -2.65 -16.02
CA LYS A 38 7.20 -1.93 -14.80
C LYS A 38 6.55 -0.54 -14.71
N ASP A 39 6.55 0.22 -15.78
CA ASP A 39 5.93 1.55 -15.81
C ASP A 39 4.43 1.50 -15.52
N ILE A 40 3.72 0.54 -16.11
CA ILE A 40 2.30 0.30 -15.81
C ILE A 40 2.07 -0.09 -14.36
N LEU A 41 2.87 -1.02 -13.83
CA LEU A 41 2.77 -1.41 -12.41
C LEU A 41 2.91 -0.19 -11.49
N ILE A 42 3.90 0.65 -11.73
CA ILE A 42 4.11 1.85 -10.93
C ILE A 42 2.93 2.84 -11.08
N LYS A 43 2.39 3.01 -12.29
CA LYS A 43 1.20 3.83 -12.52
C LYS A 43 -0.03 3.29 -11.77
N MET A 44 -0.22 1.97 -11.74
CA MET A 44 -1.29 1.33 -10.96
C MET A 44 -1.08 1.51 -9.46
N LEU A 45 0.13 1.30 -8.94
CA LEU A 45 0.45 1.49 -7.53
C LEU A 45 0.14 2.90 -7.02
N LYS A 46 0.31 3.92 -7.87
CA LYS A 46 -0.04 5.32 -7.55
C LYS A 46 -1.54 5.55 -7.30
N THR A 47 -2.39 4.69 -7.81
CA THR A 47 -3.86 4.83 -7.65
C THR A 47 -4.39 4.19 -6.36
N LEU A 48 -3.59 3.37 -5.69
CA LEU A 48 -3.98 2.73 -4.44
C LEU A 48 -4.27 3.76 -3.35
N LYS A 49 -5.36 3.56 -2.62
CA LYS A 49 -5.67 4.34 -1.41
C LYS A 49 -4.66 3.96 -0.31
N ASN A 50 -4.27 4.95 0.50
CA ASN A 50 -3.38 4.73 1.66
C ASN A 50 -2.07 4.00 1.31
N SER A 51 -1.51 4.31 0.15
CA SER A 51 -0.24 3.76 -0.31
C SER A 51 0.83 4.85 -0.40
N PRO A 52 2.10 4.49 -0.22
CA PRO A 52 3.20 5.45 -0.27
C PRO A 52 3.52 5.91 -1.71
N PHE A 53 2.89 5.33 -2.74
CA PHE A 53 3.25 5.55 -4.14
C PHE A 53 2.64 6.81 -4.78
N LYS A 54 1.86 7.63 -4.06
CA LYS A 54 1.04 8.72 -4.64
C LYS A 54 1.83 9.87 -5.24
N ASN A 55 2.92 10.29 -4.61
CA ASN A 55 3.55 11.61 -4.84
C ASN A 55 4.68 11.65 -5.88
N LEU A 56 4.84 10.66 -6.72
CA LEU A 56 6.02 10.51 -7.54
C LEU A 56 6.01 11.27 -8.87
N SER A 57 7.09 11.97 -9.14
CA SER A 57 7.40 12.43 -10.50
C SER A 57 7.87 11.24 -11.36
N VAL A 58 7.26 11.10 -12.52
CA VAL A 58 7.60 10.05 -13.51
C VAL A 58 8.99 10.25 -14.12
N ALA A 59 9.61 11.41 -13.89
CA ALA A 59 10.88 11.78 -14.51
C ALA A 59 12.05 10.87 -14.13
N ASN A 60 12.03 10.27 -12.93
CA ASN A 60 13.09 9.39 -12.44
C ASN A 60 12.97 7.92 -12.87
N LEU A 61 11.88 7.57 -13.56
CA LEU A 61 11.59 6.20 -14.00
C LEU A 61 12.19 5.82 -15.36
N LYS A 62 12.87 6.74 -16.03
CA LYS A 62 13.44 6.51 -17.39
C LYS A 62 14.60 5.51 -17.44
N SER A 63 14.95 4.89 -16.33
CA SER A 63 15.99 3.86 -16.28
C SER A 63 15.36 2.46 -16.23
N SER A 64 14.99 1.95 -17.38
CA SER A 64 14.37 0.64 -17.61
C SER A 64 15.16 -0.55 -17.04
N LYS A 65 16.45 -0.34 -16.78
CA LYS A 65 17.37 -1.38 -16.29
C LYS A 65 17.43 -1.49 -14.75
N ILE A 66 16.85 -0.54 -14.02
CA ILE A 66 16.90 -0.58 -12.56
C ILE A 66 15.91 -1.61 -12.02
N PRO A 67 16.33 -2.48 -11.09
CA PRO A 67 15.43 -3.39 -10.41
C PRO A 67 14.28 -2.65 -9.72
N LEU A 68 13.09 -3.24 -9.74
CA LEU A 68 11.88 -2.64 -9.18
C LEU A 68 12.03 -2.31 -7.68
N PHE A 69 12.73 -3.16 -6.93
CA PHE A 69 13.01 -2.91 -5.52
C PHE A 69 13.86 -1.65 -5.31
N GLU A 70 14.88 -1.45 -6.14
CA GLU A 70 15.72 -0.24 -6.09
C GLU A 70 14.95 1.03 -6.49
N ILE A 71 13.98 0.89 -7.37
CA ILE A 71 13.04 1.97 -7.68
C ILE A 71 12.25 2.34 -6.42
N PHE A 72 11.67 1.37 -5.70
CA PHE A 72 10.93 1.63 -4.45
C PHE A 72 11.80 2.27 -3.38
N ILE A 73 13.06 1.82 -3.23
CA ILE A 73 14.02 2.47 -2.33
C ILE A 73 14.26 3.93 -2.74
N SER A 74 14.50 4.20 -4.02
CA SER A 74 14.71 5.57 -4.51
C SER A 74 13.51 6.46 -4.19
N MET A 75 12.30 5.93 -4.33
CA MET A 75 11.04 6.61 -4.03
C MET A 75 10.94 6.99 -2.55
N PHE A 76 11.23 6.06 -1.66
CA PHE A 76 11.28 6.32 -0.22
C PHE A 76 12.31 7.41 0.12
N LEU A 77 13.51 7.34 -0.47
CA LEU A 77 14.57 8.32 -0.22
C LEU A 77 14.22 9.73 -0.74
N GLU A 78 13.40 9.84 -1.79
CA GLU A 78 12.88 11.13 -2.25
C GLU A 78 11.92 11.75 -1.24
N GLU A 79 10.94 10.99 -0.74
CA GLU A 79 10.03 11.46 0.31
C GLU A 79 10.79 11.82 1.59
N LEU A 80 11.78 11.00 1.97
CA LEU A 80 12.62 11.28 3.14
C LEU A 80 13.45 12.56 2.94
N THR A 81 13.90 12.87 1.72
CA THR A 81 14.59 14.13 1.41
C THR A 81 13.71 15.33 1.71
N VAL A 82 12.43 15.26 1.35
CA VAL A 82 11.46 16.34 1.64
C VAL A 82 11.29 16.51 3.15
N LEU A 83 11.09 15.40 3.87
CA LEU A 83 10.96 15.40 5.32
C LEU A 83 12.18 16.04 6.01
N VAL A 84 13.39 15.62 5.65
CA VAL A 84 14.64 16.10 6.27
C VAL A 84 14.86 17.59 5.96
N ARG A 85 14.55 18.05 4.76
CA ARG A 85 14.62 19.48 4.40
C ARG A 85 13.66 20.33 5.24
N ASN A 86 12.47 19.81 5.58
CA ASN A 86 11.50 20.48 6.44
C ASN A 86 11.87 20.38 7.94
N GLY A 87 12.92 19.65 8.26
CA GLY A 87 13.42 19.40 9.62
C GLY A 87 12.74 18.20 10.30
N ILE A 88 13.57 17.32 10.85
CA ILE A 88 13.08 16.21 11.67
C ILE A 88 12.48 16.75 12.96
N LYS A 89 11.34 16.19 13.35
CA LYS A 89 10.62 16.62 14.55
C LYS A 89 11.29 16.07 15.80
N SER A 90 11.41 16.95 16.80
CA SER A 90 11.84 16.61 18.15
C SER A 90 10.70 16.84 19.14
N ASP A 91 10.80 16.29 20.33
CA ASP A 91 9.82 16.43 21.38
C ASP A 91 10.48 16.61 22.74
N TYR A 92 9.77 17.22 23.68
CA TYR A 92 10.22 17.32 25.05
C TYR A 92 9.84 16.05 25.79
N ILE A 93 10.85 15.36 26.33
CA ILE A 93 10.64 14.24 27.23
C ILE A 93 11.09 14.60 28.64
N SER A 94 10.26 14.23 29.63
CA SER A 94 10.64 14.36 31.03
C SER A 94 11.59 13.24 31.41
N LYS A 95 12.79 13.58 31.86
CA LYS A 95 13.78 12.66 32.40
C LYS A 95 13.90 12.83 33.88
N GLU A 96 14.04 11.71 34.61
CA GLU A 96 14.36 11.67 36.03
C GLU A 96 15.72 10.99 36.19
N GLU A 97 16.69 11.72 36.71
CA GLU A 97 18.08 11.24 36.83
C GLU A 97 18.72 11.71 38.11
N ASN A 98 19.69 10.93 38.57
CA ASN A 98 20.52 11.26 39.73
C ASN A 98 21.86 11.85 39.26
N LEU A 99 21.93 13.19 39.16
CA LEU A 99 23.05 13.93 38.60
C LEU A 99 23.96 14.51 39.69
N LYS A 100 25.20 14.89 39.32
CA LYS A 100 26.13 15.62 40.17
C LYS A 100 25.91 17.14 40.15
N PHE A 101 24.91 17.61 39.44
CA PHE A 101 24.56 19.03 39.36
C PHE A 101 23.03 19.19 39.29
N LEU A 102 22.52 20.31 39.73
CA LEU A 102 21.09 20.62 39.71
C LEU A 102 20.67 21.01 38.31
N LYS A 103 19.68 20.27 37.75
CA LYS A 103 19.08 20.54 36.46
C LYS A 103 17.55 20.36 36.53
N GLY A 104 16.80 21.39 36.23
CA GLY A 104 15.32 21.34 36.32
C GLY A 104 14.81 21.30 37.77
N LYS A 105 13.86 20.45 38.06
CA LYS A 105 13.15 20.36 39.35
C LYS A 105 13.73 19.26 40.22
N LEU A 106 14.10 19.60 41.49
CA LEU A 106 14.54 18.62 42.47
C LEU A 106 13.32 17.75 42.92
N LYS A 107 13.47 16.47 42.86
CA LYS A 107 12.52 15.46 43.37
C LYS A 107 12.84 15.15 44.84
N ILE A 108 12.19 15.85 45.75
CA ILE A 108 12.57 15.82 47.20
C ILE A 108 12.45 14.41 47.77
N SER A 109 11.40 13.66 47.46
CA SER A 109 11.20 12.30 47.97
C SER A 109 12.31 11.35 47.52
N GLU A 110 12.68 11.41 46.25
CA GLU A 110 13.75 10.61 45.66
C GLU A 110 15.11 11.09 46.14
N GLN A 111 15.31 12.40 46.31
CA GLN A 111 16.51 12.97 46.86
C GLN A 111 16.80 12.41 48.29
N ILE A 112 15.80 12.41 49.16
CA ILE A 112 15.94 11.86 50.51
C ILE A 112 16.18 10.35 50.45
N LYS A 113 15.47 9.64 49.59
CA LYS A 113 15.57 8.19 49.47
C LYS A 113 16.97 7.73 48.98
N TYR A 114 17.54 8.39 47.96
CA TYR A 114 18.72 7.92 47.28
C TYR A 114 20.00 8.68 47.64
N ASN A 115 19.89 9.94 48.08
CA ASN A 115 21.04 10.84 48.26
C ASN A 115 21.25 11.31 49.71
N THR A 116 20.63 10.65 50.69
CA THR A 116 20.86 10.98 52.13
C THR A 116 22.35 10.91 52.52
N ILE A 117 23.07 9.95 51.95
CA ILE A 117 24.51 9.76 52.14
C ILE A 117 25.31 10.50 51.06
N HIS A 118 24.82 10.51 49.83
CA HIS A 118 25.48 11.11 48.65
C HIS A 118 25.02 12.57 48.44
N LYS A 119 25.44 13.45 49.33
CA LYS A 119 25.04 14.86 49.32
C LYS A 119 25.54 15.65 48.11
N GLU A 120 26.47 15.10 47.36
CA GLU A 120 27.03 15.65 46.10
C GLU A 120 26.11 15.38 44.90
N ARG A 121 25.00 14.66 45.06
CA ARG A 121 24.09 14.32 43.97
C ARG A 121 22.71 14.91 44.19
N PHE A 122 22.04 15.15 43.07
CA PHE A 122 20.70 15.73 42.99
C PHE A 122 19.79 14.80 42.17
N PHE A 123 18.73 14.31 42.80
CA PHE A 123 17.70 13.56 42.03
C PHE A 123 16.75 14.56 41.43
N VAL A 124 16.84 14.73 40.08
CA VAL A 124 16.18 15.82 39.35
C VAL A 124 15.25 15.28 38.31
N GLN A 125 14.22 16.06 38.02
CA GLN A 125 13.34 15.92 36.86
C GLN A 125 13.52 17.14 35.97
N TYR A 126 13.81 16.90 34.70
CA TYR A 126 13.97 17.95 33.72
C TYR A 126 13.41 17.54 32.35
N GLU A 127 13.08 18.51 31.53
CA GLU A 127 12.66 18.26 30.17
C GLU A 127 13.87 18.34 29.23
N GLU A 128 13.99 17.37 28.35
CA GLU A 128 15.01 17.33 27.31
C GLU A 128 14.38 17.27 25.95
N PHE A 129 14.83 18.19 25.08
CA PHE A 129 14.35 18.27 23.69
C PHE A 129 15.16 17.30 22.85
N ILE A 130 14.54 16.19 22.44
CA ILE A 130 15.22 15.12 21.74
C ILE A 130 14.53 14.76 20.43
N SER A 131 15.33 14.35 19.46
CA SER A 131 14.88 13.83 18.18
C SER A 131 14.57 12.32 18.22
N ASN A 132 14.83 11.62 19.34
CA ASN A 132 14.63 10.18 19.49
C ASN A 132 13.15 9.79 19.66
N ARG A 133 12.30 10.28 18.77
CA ARG A 133 10.86 9.96 18.69
C ARG A 133 10.63 8.62 18.02
N VAL A 134 9.47 8.03 18.30
CA VAL A 134 9.06 6.73 17.72
C VAL A 134 9.11 6.75 16.19
N GLU A 135 8.63 7.84 15.58
CA GLU A 135 8.62 8.01 14.13
C GLU A 135 10.02 8.00 13.54
N ASN A 136 10.94 8.73 14.16
CA ASN A 136 12.32 8.81 13.71
C ASN A 136 13.08 7.49 13.92
N ARG A 137 12.79 6.75 15.00
CA ARG A 137 13.33 5.39 15.22
C ARG A 137 12.90 4.43 14.13
N LEU A 138 11.62 4.47 13.71
CA LEU A 138 11.12 3.64 12.62
C LEU A 138 11.78 3.99 11.28
N ILE A 139 12.02 5.27 11.01
CA ILE A 139 12.75 5.73 9.81
C ILE A 139 14.18 5.18 9.84
N LYS A 140 14.92 5.35 10.94
CA LYS A 140 16.29 4.82 11.07
C LYS A 140 16.34 3.31 10.90
N THR A 141 15.40 2.59 11.51
CA THR A 141 15.29 1.13 11.37
C THR A 141 15.06 0.73 9.91
N THR A 142 14.20 1.47 9.19
CA THR A 142 13.97 1.24 7.78
C THR A 142 15.22 1.50 6.94
N LEU A 143 15.94 2.58 7.22
CA LEU A 143 17.20 2.90 6.53
C LEU A 143 18.23 1.79 6.71
N GLN A 144 18.42 1.27 7.93
CA GLN A 144 19.32 0.16 8.19
C GLN A 144 18.90 -1.13 7.46
N PHE A 145 17.60 -1.44 7.48
CA PHE A 145 17.06 -2.58 6.74
C PHE A 145 17.37 -2.44 5.25
N LEU A 146 17.09 -1.29 4.65
CA LEU A 146 17.31 -1.04 3.23
C LEU A 146 18.78 -0.99 2.84
N TYR A 147 19.66 -0.50 3.72
CA TYR A 147 21.10 -0.50 3.50
C TYR A 147 21.63 -1.92 3.26
N ASN A 148 21.16 -2.88 4.06
CA ASN A 148 21.54 -4.30 3.92
C ASN A 148 20.93 -4.99 2.69
N LYS A 149 19.88 -4.41 2.09
CA LYS A 149 19.14 -5.01 0.98
C LYS A 149 19.45 -4.38 -0.38
N SER A 150 19.76 -3.11 -0.41
CA SER A 150 20.06 -2.38 -1.63
C SER A 150 21.39 -2.82 -2.24
N LYS A 151 21.40 -2.98 -3.56
CA LYS A 151 22.61 -3.27 -4.36
C LYS A 151 23.01 -2.11 -5.28
N LEU A 152 22.19 -1.05 -5.35
CA LEU A 152 22.45 0.11 -6.19
C LEU A 152 23.30 1.13 -5.43
N ASN A 153 24.53 1.37 -5.89
CA ASN A 153 25.48 2.29 -5.25
C ASN A 153 24.89 3.67 -4.94
N LYS A 154 24.08 4.23 -5.86
CA LYS A 154 23.40 5.52 -5.66
C LYS A 154 22.45 5.50 -4.45
N ASN A 155 21.66 4.44 -4.30
CA ASN A 155 20.75 4.29 -3.17
C ASN A 155 21.53 4.06 -1.87
N GLN A 156 22.55 3.21 -1.89
CA GLN A 156 23.40 2.97 -0.73
C GLN A 156 24.11 4.24 -0.23
N GLN A 157 24.59 5.07 -1.15
CA GLN A 157 25.19 6.36 -0.78
C GLN A 157 24.17 7.25 -0.07
N ARG A 158 22.99 7.46 -0.65
CA ARG A 158 21.92 8.27 -0.05
C ARG A 158 21.45 7.71 1.29
N ILE A 159 21.36 6.40 1.44
CA ILE A 159 20.98 5.77 2.71
C ILE A 159 22.03 6.10 3.78
N ARG A 160 23.34 6.03 3.47
CA ARG A 160 24.41 6.41 4.41
C ARG A 160 24.31 7.89 4.83
N GLU A 161 24.04 8.77 3.87
CA GLU A 161 23.83 10.20 4.14
C GLU A 161 22.68 10.41 5.13
N PHE A 162 21.56 9.72 4.94
CA PHE A 162 20.44 9.78 5.89
C PHE A 162 20.74 9.10 7.22
N LEU A 163 21.45 7.97 7.25
CA LEU A 163 21.85 7.33 8.49
C LEU A 163 22.71 8.26 9.35
N PHE A 164 23.54 9.11 8.73
CA PHE A 164 24.28 10.15 9.42
C PHE A 164 23.35 11.23 10.01
N VAL A 165 22.34 11.68 9.28
CA VAL A 165 21.33 12.63 9.80
C VAL A 165 20.58 12.08 11.01
N PHE A 166 20.36 10.77 11.05
CA PHE A 166 19.66 10.06 12.12
C PHE A 166 20.62 9.41 13.15
N ASP A 167 21.87 9.83 13.23
CA ASP A 167 22.90 9.13 14.04
C ASP A 167 22.54 9.05 15.53
N GLU A 168 22.08 10.16 16.10
CA GLU A 168 21.70 10.25 17.53
C GLU A 168 20.38 9.53 17.88
N ILE A 169 19.67 9.02 16.87
CA ILE A 169 18.36 8.36 17.05
C ILE A 169 18.58 6.86 17.19
N GLU A 170 17.91 6.26 18.15
CA GLU A 170 17.95 4.81 18.35
C GLU A 170 17.16 4.05 17.27
N ILE A 171 17.43 2.77 17.10
CA ILE A 171 16.58 1.87 16.30
C ILE A 171 15.34 1.46 17.07
N SER A 172 14.29 1.08 16.35
CA SER A 172 13.10 0.49 16.98
C SER A 172 13.37 -0.93 17.46
N HIS A 173 13.21 -1.17 18.75
CA HIS A 173 13.33 -2.52 19.34
C HIS A 173 12.08 -3.37 19.10
N ASN A 174 10.92 -2.75 18.92
CA ASN A 174 9.67 -3.44 18.62
C ASN A 174 8.82 -2.63 17.60
N ILE A 175 8.99 -2.98 16.35
CA ILE A 175 8.37 -2.27 15.22
C ILE A 175 6.84 -2.22 15.35
N LYS A 176 6.18 -3.32 15.73
CA LYS A 176 4.71 -3.37 15.87
C LYS A 176 4.20 -2.43 16.95
N THR A 177 4.84 -2.48 18.12
CA THR A 177 4.51 -1.61 19.25
C THR A 177 4.76 -0.14 18.91
N ASP A 178 5.86 0.15 18.23
CA ASP A 178 6.19 1.52 17.87
C ASP A 178 5.20 2.07 16.84
N PHE A 179 4.82 1.31 15.82
CA PHE A 179 3.74 1.74 14.91
C PHE A 179 2.41 1.97 15.60
N SER A 180 2.06 1.20 16.63
CA SER A 180 0.81 1.40 17.39
C SER A 180 0.78 2.69 18.22
N LYS A 181 1.95 3.22 18.57
CA LYS A 181 2.11 4.47 19.35
C LYS A 181 2.06 5.72 18.49
N ILE A 182 2.16 5.61 17.16
CA ILE A 182 2.15 6.77 16.28
C ILE A 182 0.79 7.48 16.34
N LYS A 183 0.84 8.77 16.62
CA LYS A 183 -0.32 9.68 16.57
C LYS A 183 0.02 10.83 15.62
N LEU A 184 -0.41 10.71 14.38
CA LEU A 184 -0.23 11.78 13.40
C LEU A 184 -1.22 12.92 13.67
N ASN A 185 -0.70 14.12 13.79
CA ASN A 185 -1.46 15.36 13.85
C ASN A 185 -1.16 16.23 12.60
N ARG A 186 -1.79 17.40 12.51
CA ARG A 186 -1.59 18.29 11.36
C ARG A 186 -0.13 18.69 11.14
N GLN A 187 0.64 18.82 12.21
CA GLN A 187 2.06 19.19 12.16
C GLN A 187 2.98 18.03 11.68
N MET A 188 2.46 16.80 11.68
CA MET A 188 3.16 15.58 11.28
C MET A 188 2.81 15.11 9.86
N LYS A 189 2.16 15.97 9.06
CA LYS A 189 1.72 15.60 7.71
C LYS A 189 2.85 15.09 6.81
N ASP A 190 4.04 15.67 6.93
CA ASP A 190 5.20 15.28 6.14
C ASP A 190 5.71 13.87 6.50
N TYR A 191 5.42 13.40 7.73
CA TYR A 191 5.76 12.05 8.19
C TYR A 191 4.85 10.97 7.62
N GLU A 192 3.61 11.31 7.23
CA GLU A 192 2.61 10.33 6.82
C GLU A 192 3.11 9.44 5.68
N GLN A 193 3.65 10.04 4.61
CA GLN A 193 4.14 9.31 3.45
C GLN A 193 5.39 8.49 3.78
N VAL A 194 6.32 9.05 4.53
CA VAL A 194 7.56 8.37 4.94
C VAL A 194 7.23 7.16 5.83
N LEU A 195 6.29 7.31 6.77
CA LEU A 195 5.87 6.21 7.66
C LEU A 195 5.07 5.13 6.91
N LEU A 196 4.30 5.48 5.88
CA LEU A 196 3.69 4.49 4.99
C LEU A 196 4.75 3.65 4.27
N TRP A 197 5.85 4.27 3.81
CA TRP A 197 7.01 3.55 3.28
C TRP A 197 7.68 2.66 4.32
N CYS A 198 7.92 3.18 5.52
CA CYS A 198 8.48 2.39 6.62
C CYS A 198 7.60 1.16 6.91
N LYS A 199 6.29 1.35 6.97
CA LYS A 199 5.34 0.27 7.17
C LYS A 199 5.42 -0.75 6.03
N THR A 200 5.51 -0.30 4.79
CA THR A 200 5.59 -1.16 3.61
C THR A 200 6.85 -2.04 3.63
N PHE A 201 8.00 -1.49 4.01
CA PHE A 201 9.26 -2.24 4.05
C PHE A 201 9.43 -3.11 5.29
N LEU A 202 8.98 -2.66 6.47
CA LEU A 202 9.24 -3.36 7.73
C LEU A 202 8.20 -4.44 8.06
N PHE A 203 6.97 -4.31 7.56
CA PHE A 203 5.95 -5.35 7.70
C PHE A 203 5.97 -6.28 6.49
N GLU A 204 6.92 -7.19 6.46
CA GLU A 204 7.17 -8.17 5.40
C GLU A 204 5.96 -9.02 4.96
N ASN A 205 4.85 -8.91 5.69
CA ASN A 205 3.67 -9.76 5.48
C ASN A 205 2.41 -8.98 5.11
N SER A 206 2.50 -7.69 4.82
CA SER A 206 1.28 -6.86 4.70
C SER A 206 0.41 -7.26 3.52
N PHE A 207 0.94 -7.93 2.51
CA PHE A 207 0.22 -8.31 1.31
C PHE A 207 0.58 -9.71 0.76
N SER A 208 1.45 -10.48 1.42
CA SER A 208 1.80 -11.83 0.98
C SER A 208 1.21 -12.89 1.91
N PRO A 209 0.32 -13.77 1.40
CA PRO A 209 -0.16 -14.93 2.15
C PRO A 209 0.89 -16.05 2.27
N TYR A 210 2.08 -15.89 1.68
CA TYR A 210 3.06 -16.97 1.54
C TYR A 210 4.31 -16.72 2.40
N LYS A 211 4.45 -17.49 3.49
CA LYS A 211 5.71 -17.67 4.22
C LYS A 211 6.36 -18.98 3.77
N GLY A 212 7.26 -18.93 2.80
CA GLY A 212 8.18 -20.03 2.54
C GLY A 212 9.47 -19.88 3.36
N ASN A 213 10.09 -21.00 3.76
CA ASN A 213 11.36 -20.97 4.51
C ASN A 213 12.52 -20.32 3.74
N ASP A 214 12.40 -20.18 2.42
CA ASP A 214 13.46 -19.70 1.53
C ASP A 214 13.32 -18.22 1.13
N ILE A 215 12.22 -17.56 1.54
CA ILE A 215 11.97 -16.15 1.25
C ILE A 215 12.50 -15.30 2.41
N ALA A 216 13.39 -14.36 2.08
CA ALA A 216 13.91 -13.38 3.04
C ALA A 216 13.08 -12.09 3.10
N PHE A 217 12.44 -11.72 1.98
CA PHE A 217 11.62 -10.51 1.85
C PHE A 217 10.65 -10.66 0.68
N ALA A 218 9.42 -10.21 0.83
CA ALA A 218 8.44 -10.15 -0.26
C ALA A 218 7.59 -8.88 -0.17
N LEU A 219 7.49 -8.16 -1.27
CA LEU A 219 6.61 -7.01 -1.44
C LEU A 219 5.71 -7.28 -2.64
N LEU A 220 4.54 -7.82 -2.37
CA LEU A 220 3.59 -8.29 -3.37
C LEU A 220 2.27 -7.54 -3.28
N PHE A 221 1.69 -7.25 -4.43
CA PHE A 221 0.43 -6.53 -4.59
C PHE A 221 -0.55 -7.38 -5.39
N ASP A 222 -1.80 -7.40 -4.96
CA ASP A 222 -2.90 -8.08 -5.68
C ASP A 222 -3.24 -7.30 -6.95
N MET A 223 -3.16 -7.97 -8.10
CA MET A 223 -3.44 -7.36 -9.40
C MET A 223 -4.90 -6.96 -9.58
N ASN A 224 -5.86 -7.68 -8.97
CA ASN A 224 -7.26 -7.28 -9.03
C ASN A 224 -7.46 -5.93 -8.32
N LEU A 225 -6.88 -5.78 -7.12
CA LEU A 225 -6.95 -4.52 -6.37
C LEU A 225 -6.25 -3.37 -7.11
N LEU A 226 -5.12 -3.64 -7.76
CA LEU A 226 -4.40 -2.65 -8.57
C LEU A 226 -5.23 -2.21 -9.76
N PHE A 227 -5.82 -3.15 -10.48
CA PHE A 227 -6.63 -2.88 -11.65
C PHE A 227 -7.92 -2.15 -11.30
N GLU A 228 -8.64 -2.59 -10.26
CA GLU A 228 -9.80 -1.90 -9.69
C GLU A 228 -9.48 -0.43 -9.39
N SER A 229 -8.43 -0.19 -8.61
CA SER A 229 -8.02 1.17 -8.23
C SER A 229 -7.63 2.02 -9.44
N PHE A 230 -7.02 1.41 -10.45
CA PHE A 230 -6.58 2.10 -11.66
C PHE A 230 -7.78 2.52 -12.52
N VAL A 231 -8.71 1.61 -12.79
CA VAL A 231 -9.94 1.87 -13.53
C VAL A 231 -10.80 2.92 -12.79
N TYR A 232 -10.99 2.74 -11.48
CA TYR A 232 -11.70 3.72 -10.65
C TYR A 232 -11.08 5.13 -10.73
N SER A 233 -9.76 5.22 -10.62
CA SER A 233 -9.04 6.49 -10.69
C SER A 233 -9.20 7.18 -12.04
N TYR A 234 -9.25 6.40 -13.12
CA TYR A 234 -9.52 6.89 -14.47
C TYR A 234 -10.94 7.43 -14.58
N LEU A 235 -11.94 6.63 -14.23
CA LEU A 235 -13.36 7.01 -14.32
C LEU A 235 -13.66 8.24 -13.46
N LYS A 236 -13.04 8.34 -12.27
CA LYS A 236 -13.21 9.51 -11.40
C LYS A 236 -12.64 10.80 -11.99
N LYS A 237 -11.61 10.71 -12.84
CA LYS A 237 -10.99 11.86 -13.50
C LYS A 237 -11.72 12.25 -14.80
N SER A 238 -12.42 11.30 -15.43
CA SER A 238 -13.24 11.61 -16.58
C SER A 238 -14.45 12.40 -16.10
N SER A 239 -14.64 13.61 -16.62
CA SER A 239 -15.72 14.55 -16.20
C SER A 239 -17.16 14.04 -16.49
N ASN A 240 -17.31 12.84 -17.02
CA ASN A 240 -18.58 12.29 -17.48
C ASN A 240 -19.49 11.72 -16.36
N PHE A 241 -18.95 11.53 -15.14
CA PHE A 241 -19.69 10.96 -14.02
C PHE A 241 -19.65 11.86 -12.80
N GLN A 242 -20.83 12.31 -12.32
CA GLN A 242 -20.92 13.23 -11.19
C GLN A 242 -20.83 12.51 -9.83
N ASP A 243 -21.38 11.30 -9.71
CA ASP A 243 -21.32 10.48 -8.50
C ASP A 243 -20.71 9.11 -8.82
N ILE A 244 -19.47 8.92 -8.38
CA ILE A 244 -18.76 7.65 -8.53
C ILE A 244 -18.14 7.23 -7.19
N LYS A 245 -18.46 6.03 -6.73
CA LYS A 245 -17.98 5.43 -5.49
C LYS A 245 -17.20 4.15 -5.75
N SER A 246 -16.12 3.92 -5.02
CA SER A 246 -15.42 2.65 -5.02
C SER A 246 -15.82 1.83 -3.81
N GLN A 247 -15.99 0.52 -4.00
CA GLN A 247 -16.22 -0.45 -2.93
C GLN A 247 -17.38 -0.05 -2.01
N ASP A 248 -18.52 0.29 -2.61
CA ASP A 248 -19.72 0.64 -1.85
C ASP A 248 -20.16 -0.53 -0.95
N LYS A 249 -20.61 -0.19 0.27
CA LYS A 249 -20.95 -1.16 1.31
C LYS A 249 -22.34 -0.94 1.90
N THR A 250 -23.19 -0.25 1.18
CA THR A 250 -24.51 0.14 1.68
C THR A 250 -25.52 -0.99 1.64
N HIS A 251 -25.34 -1.97 0.75
CA HIS A 251 -26.30 -3.04 0.52
C HIS A 251 -25.84 -4.39 1.08
N HIS A 252 -26.83 -5.24 1.41
CA HIS A 252 -26.63 -6.59 1.88
C HIS A 252 -27.43 -7.58 1.04
N LEU A 253 -26.91 -8.79 0.85
CA LEU A 253 -27.57 -9.84 0.08
C LEU A 253 -28.82 -10.34 0.80
N ALA A 254 -28.76 -10.51 2.12
CA ALA A 254 -29.85 -11.04 2.94
C ALA A 254 -29.96 -10.26 4.27
N TYR A 255 -31.11 -10.45 4.95
CA TYR A 255 -31.36 -9.88 6.25
C TYR A 255 -31.79 -11.00 7.20
N GLU A 256 -31.26 -10.99 8.42
CA GLU A 256 -31.64 -11.88 9.52
C GLU A 256 -32.10 -11.03 10.70
N ASN A 257 -33.36 -11.17 11.09
CA ASN A 257 -33.98 -10.36 12.16
C ASN A 257 -33.78 -8.82 11.97
N GLY A 258 -33.89 -8.34 10.74
CA GLY A 258 -33.69 -6.92 10.40
C GLY A 258 -32.22 -6.49 10.28
N ILE A 259 -31.25 -7.38 10.58
CA ILE A 259 -29.83 -7.10 10.50
C ILE A 259 -29.30 -7.57 9.13
N GLY A 260 -28.64 -6.66 8.40
CA GLY A 260 -28.03 -6.98 7.11
C GLY A 260 -26.91 -8.02 7.23
N ARG A 261 -27.00 -9.08 6.44
CA ARG A 261 -26.01 -10.16 6.33
C ARG A 261 -25.46 -10.23 4.92
N PHE A 262 -24.25 -10.78 4.77
CA PHE A 262 -23.59 -10.93 3.46
C PHE A 262 -23.51 -9.59 2.73
N ARG A 263 -22.72 -8.68 3.27
CA ARG A 263 -22.53 -7.33 2.72
C ARG A 263 -22.03 -7.39 1.29
N LEU A 264 -22.70 -6.71 0.40
CA LEU A 264 -22.27 -6.55 -0.98
C LEU A 264 -21.17 -5.47 -1.07
N LYS A 265 -20.28 -5.63 -2.05
CA LYS A 265 -19.15 -4.75 -2.22
C LYS A 265 -18.74 -4.67 -3.69
N PRO A 266 -19.58 -4.05 -4.55
CA PRO A 266 -19.20 -3.81 -5.94
C PRO A 266 -17.96 -2.90 -6.00
N ASP A 267 -17.10 -3.14 -6.99
CA ASP A 267 -15.85 -2.39 -7.16
C ASP A 267 -16.14 -0.91 -7.42
N ILE A 268 -17.09 -0.61 -8.32
CA ILE A 268 -17.42 0.74 -8.75
C ILE A 268 -18.96 0.88 -8.86
N VAL A 269 -19.48 1.93 -8.25
CA VAL A 269 -20.89 2.32 -8.32
C VAL A 269 -20.98 3.74 -8.86
N ILE A 270 -21.81 3.95 -9.87
CA ILE A 270 -21.95 5.24 -10.57
C ILE A 270 -23.41 5.70 -10.54
N ASN A 271 -23.61 7.01 -10.38
CA ASN A 271 -24.92 7.67 -10.40
C ASN A 271 -25.93 7.04 -9.42
N GLY A 272 -25.50 6.87 -8.16
CA GLY A 272 -26.36 6.35 -7.10
C GLY A 272 -26.78 4.88 -7.30
N GLY A 273 -26.05 4.09 -8.09
CA GLY A 273 -26.34 2.68 -8.33
C GLY A 273 -27.00 2.37 -9.67
N LYS A 274 -27.25 3.38 -10.53
CA LYS A 274 -27.75 3.15 -11.89
C LYS A 274 -26.80 2.30 -12.72
N ILE A 275 -25.50 2.46 -12.50
CA ILE A 275 -24.46 1.67 -13.17
C ILE A 275 -23.57 1.05 -12.11
N ILE A 276 -23.34 -0.25 -12.25
CA ILE A 276 -22.43 -1.02 -11.41
C ILE A 276 -21.34 -1.60 -12.31
N ALA A 277 -20.08 -1.47 -11.88
CA ALA A 277 -18.99 -2.10 -12.60
C ALA A 277 -18.12 -2.91 -11.63
N ASP A 278 -17.68 -4.06 -12.09
CA ASP A 278 -16.76 -4.96 -11.41
C ASP A 278 -15.57 -5.23 -12.33
N THR A 279 -14.39 -5.31 -11.75
CA THR A 279 -13.13 -5.40 -12.49
C THR A 279 -12.44 -6.73 -12.21
N LYS A 280 -11.91 -7.37 -13.24
CA LYS A 280 -11.18 -8.63 -13.09
C LYS A 280 -9.89 -8.58 -13.89
N TRP A 281 -8.76 -8.79 -13.21
CA TRP A 281 -7.47 -8.92 -13.89
C TRP A 281 -7.31 -10.33 -14.44
N LYS A 282 -7.89 -10.56 -15.60
CA LYS A 282 -7.86 -11.86 -16.29
C LYS A 282 -7.89 -11.64 -17.80
N ILE A 283 -7.07 -12.39 -18.52
CA ILE A 283 -7.09 -12.42 -19.97
C ILE A 283 -8.17 -13.44 -20.39
N LEU A 284 -9.13 -13.00 -21.16
CA LEU A 284 -10.15 -13.85 -21.75
C LEU A 284 -9.55 -14.62 -22.94
N SER A 285 -10.16 -15.77 -23.29
CA SER A 285 -9.70 -16.64 -24.36
C SER A 285 -10.89 -17.35 -25.01
N GLU A 286 -10.97 -17.34 -26.34
CA GLU A 286 -12.01 -18.04 -27.10
C GLU A 286 -11.99 -19.56 -26.91
N ASP A 287 -10.83 -20.14 -26.55
CA ASP A 287 -10.69 -21.57 -26.32
C ASP A 287 -11.37 -22.05 -25.02
N LYS A 288 -11.87 -21.12 -24.18
CA LYS A 288 -12.50 -21.46 -22.91
C LYS A 288 -14.01 -21.32 -22.99
N ALA A 289 -14.72 -22.15 -22.22
CA ALA A 289 -16.15 -22.01 -22.04
C ALA A 289 -16.50 -20.57 -21.64
N TYR A 290 -17.51 -19.97 -22.27
CA TYR A 290 -17.93 -18.59 -22.07
C TYR A 290 -16.80 -17.57 -22.26
N ASN A 291 -15.85 -17.87 -23.14
CA ASN A 291 -14.62 -17.08 -23.37
C ASN A 291 -13.78 -16.87 -22.12
N GLY A 292 -14.00 -17.70 -21.10
CA GLY A 292 -13.30 -17.62 -19.81
C GLY A 292 -13.96 -16.72 -18.77
N VAL A 293 -15.14 -16.17 -19.03
CA VAL A 293 -15.98 -15.53 -18.00
C VAL A 293 -16.40 -16.59 -16.98
N LEU A 294 -16.25 -16.31 -15.68
CA LEU A 294 -16.61 -17.25 -14.64
C LEU A 294 -18.09 -17.11 -14.27
N GLN A 295 -18.73 -18.24 -14.01
CA GLN A 295 -20.10 -18.29 -13.57
C GLN A 295 -20.30 -17.60 -12.22
N ASP A 296 -19.32 -17.69 -11.33
CA ASP A 296 -19.33 -17.00 -10.03
C ASP A 296 -19.34 -15.49 -10.17
N ASP A 297 -18.60 -14.94 -11.16
CA ASP A 297 -18.63 -13.51 -11.47
C ASP A 297 -20.05 -13.09 -11.92
N MET A 298 -20.72 -13.93 -12.71
CA MET A 298 -22.11 -13.68 -13.16
C MET A 298 -23.10 -13.70 -11.99
N TYR A 299 -22.98 -14.65 -11.05
CA TYR A 299 -23.82 -14.69 -9.85
C TYR A 299 -23.58 -13.46 -8.94
N GLN A 300 -22.35 -13.05 -8.76
CA GLN A 300 -21.98 -11.86 -8.00
C GLN A 300 -22.63 -10.60 -8.60
N LEU A 301 -22.50 -10.43 -9.91
CA LEU A 301 -23.04 -9.28 -10.63
C LEU A 301 -24.57 -9.28 -10.66
N TYR A 302 -25.20 -10.45 -10.75
CA TYR A 302 -26.64 -10.59 -10.58
C TYR A 302 -27.11 -10.10 -9.21
N ALA A 303 -26.42 -10.53 -8.14
CA ALA A 303 -26.74 -10.06 -6.80
C ALA A 303 -26.60 -8.54 -6.66
N TYR A 304 -25.58 -7.94 -7.27
CA TYR A 304 -25.42 -6.49 -7.29
C TYR A 304 -26.59 -5.80 -8.01
N GLY A 305 -26.88 -6.22 -9.25
CA GLY A 305 -27.94 -5.61 -10.06
C GLY A 305 -29.33 -5.71 -9.46
N THR A 306 -29.62 -6.75 -8.67
CA THR A 306 -30.91 -6.95 -8.02
C THR A 306 -31.08 -6.18 -6.71
N LYS A 307 -29.97 -5.81 -6.04
CA LYS A 307 -30.01 -5.12 -4.74
C LYS A 307 -29.87 -3.60 -4.85
N TYR A 308 -29.48 -3.09 -5.99
CA TYR A 308 -29.54 -1.68 -6.31
C TYR A 308 -30.82 -1.41 -7.13
N ASP A 309 -31.86 -0.87 -6.49
CA ASP A 309 -33.21 -0.75 -7.07
C ASP A 309 -33.25 -0.01 -8.41
N ASN A 310 -32.32 0.92 -8.62
CA ASN A 310 -32.22 1.73 -9.83
C ASN A 310 -31.17 1.23 -10.83
N CYS A 311 -30.66 -0.01 -10.68
CA CYS A 311 -29.61 -0.53 -11.55
C CYS A 311 -30.15 -0.79 -12.96
N GLU A 312 -29.60 -0.07 -13.91
CA GLU A 312 -29.97 -0.17 -15.35
C GLU A 312 -28.90 -0.96 -16.12
N LYS A 313 -27.61 -0.82 -15.71
CA LYS A 313 -26.50 -1.44 -16.43
C LYS A 313 -25.45 -2.00 -15.49
N ILE A 314 -24.87 -3.13 -15.88
CA ILE A 314 -23.73 -3.74 -15.22
C ILE A 314 -22.60 -3.88 -16.23
N TYR A 315 -21.39 -3.52 -15.81
CA TYR A 315 -20.18 -3.70 -16.58
C TYR A 315 -19.24 -4.68 -15.89
N LEU A 316 -18.76 -5.67 -16.64
CA LEU A 316 -17.66 -6.54 -16.24
C LEU A 316 -16.42 -6.12 -17.04
N ILE A 317 -15.43 -5.56 -16.35
CA ILE A 317 -14.29 -4.89 -16.98
C ILE A 317 -13.05 -5.77 -16.89
N TYR A 318 -12.46 -6.07 -18.03
CA TYR A 318 -11.22 -6.81 -18.18
C TYR A 318 -10.10 -5.92 -18.75
N PRO A 319 -8.81 -6.26 -18.56
CA PRO A 319 -7.73 -5.60 -19.28
C PRO A 319 -7.84 -5.90 -20.78
N PHE A 320 -7.57 -4.90 -21.61
CA PHE A 320 -7.56 -5.04 -23.07
C PHE A 320 -6.42 -5.96 -23.52
N ASP A 321 -6.73 -6.92 -24.39
CA ASP A 321 -5.79 -7.91 -24.93
C ASP A 321 -6.02 -8.21 -26.41
N GLU A 322 -6.26 -7.18 -27.22
CA GLU A 322 -6.54 -7.29 -28.68
C GLU A 322 -7.73 -8.20 -29.04
N LEU A 323 -8.12 -9.09 -28.16
CA LEU A 323 -9.31 -9.94 -28.33
C LEU A 323 -10.55 -9.15 -27.92
N ILE A 324 -11.32 -8.69 -28.88
CA ILE A 324 -12.57 -7.95 -28.61
C ILE A 324 -13.73 -8.94 -28.64
N ILE A 325 -14.08 -9.47 -27.51
CA ILE A 325 -15.31 -10.25 -27.33
C ILE A 325 -16.41 -9.27 -26.94
N LYS A 326 -17.24 -8.90 -27.87
CA LYS A 326 -18.44 -8.10 -27.58
C LYS A 326 -19.56 -9.03 -27.13
N ASN A 327 -19.65 -9.32 -25.85
CA ASN A 327 -20.73 -10.09 -25.26
C ASN A 327 -21.58 -9.20 -24.36
N SER A 328 -22.86 -9.15 -24.67
CA SER A 328 -23.91 -8.59 -23.84
C SER A 328 -24.80 -9.71 -23.34
N TYR A 329 -25.12 -9.70 -22.06
CA TYR A 329 -25.99 -10.68 -21.42
C TYR A 329 -27.21 -9.99 -20.84
N ASN A 330 -28.40 -10.60 -20.99
CA ASN A 330 -29.63 -10.17 -20.34
C ASN A 330 -29.95 -11.13 -19.20
N TYR A 331 -30.03 -10.64 -17.96
CA TYR A 331 -30.38 -11.49 -16.82
C TYR A 331 -31.84 -11.87 -16.74
N PHE A 332 -32.76 -11.04 -17.28
CA PHE A 332 -34.20 -11.26 -17.21
C PHE A 332 -34.87 -11.06 -18.56
N LYS A 333 -35.87 -11.91 -18.86
CA LYS A 333 -36.73 -11.73 -20.03
C LYS A 333 -37.54 -10.43 -19.98
N ASN A 334 -37.90 -9.94 -18.77
CA ASN A 334 -38.85 -8.84 -18.58
C ASN A 334 -38.25 -7.60 -17.87
N LYS A 335 -36.98 -7.64 -17.47
CA LYS A 335 -36.24 -6.48 -16.99
C LYS A 335 -35.02 -6.25 -17.88
N GLU A 336 -34.87 -5.03 -18.35
CA GLU A 336 -33.75 -4.65 -19.21
C GLU A 336 -32.41 -4.49 -18.46
N LEU A 337 -32.17 -5.34 -17.46
CA LEU A 337 -30.90 -5.35 -16.79
C LEU A 337 -29.86 -6.02 -17.70
N LYS A 338 -29.03 -5.19 -18.32
CA LYS A 338 -27.96 -5.63 -19.23
C LYS A 338 -26.62 -5.69 -18.53
N LEU A 339 -25.90 -6.76 -18.79
CA LEU A 339 -24.48 -6.87 -18.47
C LEU A 339 -23.67 -6.79 -19.75
N ASP A 340 -22.75 -5.83 -19.82
CA ASP A 340 -21.82 -5.70 -20.94
C ASP A 340 -20.40 -5.99 -20.48
N ILE A 341 -19.63 -6.72 -21.29
CA ILE A 341 -18.20 -6.91 -21.08
C ILE A 341 -17.48 -5.76 -21.74
N LEU A 342 -16.64 -5.09 -20.95
CA LEU A 342 -15.79 -4.00 -21.41
C LEU A 342 -14.32 -4.35 -21.27
N PHE A 343 -13.50 -3.80 -22.16
CA PHE A 343 -12.05 -3.96 -22.12
C PHE A 343 -11.39 -2.59 -21.90
N PHE A 344 -10.55 -2.51 -20.87
CA PHE A 344 -9.83 -1.29 -20.53
C PHE A 344 -8.38 -1.36 -20.96
N ASP A 345 -7.99 -0.48 -21.89
CA ASP A 345 -6.58 -0.34 -22.29
C ASP A 345 -5.79 0.42 -21.22
N VAL A 346 -4.94 -0.32 -20.51
CA VAL A 346 -4.12 0.25 -19.43
C VAL A 346 -3.03 1.21 -19.91
N TYR A 347 -2.66 1.16 -21.21
CA TYR A 347 -1.69 2.07 -21.81
C TYR A 347 -2.32 3.37 -22.25
N LYS A 348 -3.38 3.28 -23.04
CA LYS A 348 -4.10 4.44 -23.57
C LYS A 348 -5.00 5.06 -22.52
N LYS A 349 -5.40 4.28 -21.52
CA LYS A 349 -6.39 4.65 -20.49
C LYS A 349 -7.75 4.97 -21.11
N GLU A 350 -8.26 4.03 -21.88
CA GLU A 350 -9.56 4.14 -22.55
C GLU A 350 -10.25 2.77 -22.60
N PHE A 351 -11.58 2.77 -22.85
CA PHE A 351 -12.38 1.57 -23.03
C PHE A 351 -12.54 1.21 -24.51
#